data_d5e3dbfa3214798ccc2ffdf2a86e630e
#
_entry.id   d5e3dbfa3214798ccc2ffdf2a86e630e
#
_cell.length_a   1.000
_cell.length_b   1.000
_cell.length_c   1.000
_cell.angle_alpha   90.00
_cell.angle_beta   90.00
_cell.angle_gamma   90.00
#
_symmetry.space_group_name_H-M   'P 1'
#
loop_
_entity.id
_entity.type
_entity.pdbx_description
1 polymer ?
#
loop_
_entity_poly.entity_id
_entity_poly.type
_entity_poly.pdbx_seq_one_letter_code
_entity_poly.pdbx_strand_id
1 'polypeptide(L)'
;MKRIAALIVACVLAVTITACDDTTSDKIHAPLNASDVNNSNYQDVVSQFKKSGFTNVSTKEIDDLIIGLLTEDGEVEEVSIGGDTSFSTSDAFAADVPVVVSFHTFPKQDSTTADPSPSAAEGPSDSSALNTQNITVDNNEEFRALIESPEPDNATVEQFVSKYKGRTIEFDGNVADVIPYKSYKTRFDFLIYPGDYNPNSTHGPSFKFSDVAYYDLHLTGNNIPDSIGTGQNLHIVAEIIEYKSIQGLLYLEPVTTSVR
;
A
#
# COMPACT_ATOMS: atom_id res chain seq x y z
N MET A 1 74.51 -55.77 -42.73
CA MET A 1 73.20 -56.23 -43.24
C MET A 1 72.37 -56.73 -42.07
N LYS A 2 71.65 -55.89 -41.40
CA LYS A 2 70.49 -56.26 -40.55
C LYS A 2 69.65 -55.02 -40.30
N ARG A 3 68.44 -55.04 -40.78
CA ARG A 3 67.46 -54.01 -40.70
C ARG A 3 66.78 -54.09 -39.34
N ILE A 4 66.81 -53.06 -38.54
CA ILE A 4 66.05 -52.98 -37.30
C ILE A 4 64.88 -52.05 -37.54
N ALA A 5 63.68 -52.61 -37.49
CA ALA A 5 62.42 -51.88 -37.55
C ALA A 5 62.14 -51.28 -36.18
N ALA A 6 61.97 -49.94 -36.14
CA ALA A 6 61.54 -49.24 -34.94
C ALA A 6 60.04 -49.17 -34.90
N LEU A 7 59.45 -49.72 -33.87
CA LEU A 7 58.01 -49.69 -33.58
C LEU A 7 57.71 -48.38 -32.76
N ILE A 8 56.99 -47.45 -33.33
CA ILE A 8 56.54 -46.26 -32.63
C ILE A 8 55.16 -46.59 -32.02
N VAL A 9 55.13 -46.70 -30.68
CA VAL A 9 53.91 -46.80 -29.92
C VAL A 9 53.45 -45.35 -29.60
N ALA A 10 52.39 -44.95 -30.22
CA ALA A 10 51.71 -43.66 -29.93
C ALA A 10 50.79 -43.86 -28.71
N CYS A 11 51.18 -43.37 -27.52
CA CYS A 11 50.30 -43.22 -26.38
C CYS A 11 49.40 -42.03 -26.59
N VAL A 12 48.14 -42.28 -26.93
CA VAL A 12 47.10 -41.25 -26.86
C VAL A 12 46.69 -41.09 -25.42
N LEU A 13 47.15 -39.98 -24.78
CA LEU A 13 46.64 -39.56 -23.49
C LEU A 13 45.25 -38.91 -23.68
N ALA A 14 44.21 -39.64 -23.39
CA ALA A 14 42.87 -39.06 -23.23
C ALA A 14 42.83 -38.27 -21.93
N VAL A 15 42.95 -36.93 -22.01
CA VAL A 15 42.66 -36.03 -20.92
C VAL A 15 41.14 -35.90 -20.82
N THR A 16 40.53 -36.63 -19.89
CA THR A 16 39.14 -36.40 -19.48
C THR A 16 39.14 -35.15 -18.62
N ILE A 17 38.73 -34.04 -19.22
CA ILE A 17 38.37 -32.83 -18.44
C ILE A 17 37.04 -33.13 -17.80
N THR A 18 37.04 -33.54 -16.53
CA THR A 18 35.90 -33.47 -15.67
C THR A 18 35.72 -31.98 -15.34
N ALA A 19 34.85 -31.31 -16.10
CA ALA A 19 34.31 -30.03 -15.67
C ALA A 19 33.46 -30.31 -14.42
N CYS A 20 34.05 -30.14 -13.23
CA CYS A 20 33.28 -29.87 -12.04
C CYS A 20 32.72 -28.43 -12.25
N ASP A 21 31.46 -28.38 -12.63
CA ASP A 21 30.67 -27.16 -12.54
C ASP A 21 30.37 -26.97 -11.05
N ASP A 22 31.38 -26.44 -10.35
CA ASP A 22 31.27 -26.04 -8.96
C ASP A 22 30.67 -24.63 -8.97
N THR A 23 29.38 -24.54 -9.33
CA THR A 23 28.57 -23.37 -9.03
C THR A 23 28.42 -23.35 -7.51
N THR A 24 29.44 -22.82 -6.82
CA THR A 24 29.29 -22.28 -5.47
C THR A 24 28.34 -21.08 -5.61
N SER A 25 27.04 -21.36 -5.66
CA SER A 25 26.04 -20.34 -5.45
C SER A 25 26.34 -19.72 -4.09
N ASP A 26 26.82 -18.48 -4.08
CA ASP A 26 27.05 -17.74 -2.84
C ASP A 26 25.73 -17.77 -2.07
N LYS A 27 25.74 -18.46 -0.92
CA LYS A 27 24.55 -18.54 -0.07
C LYS A 27 24.39 -17.21 0.66
N ILE A 28 23.18 -16.69 0.65
CA ILE A 28 22.77 -15.47 1.35
C ILE A 28 21.83 -15.83 2.49
N HIS A 29 21.87 -15.03 3.54
CA HIS A 29 21.01 -15.22 4.70
C HIS A 29 19.68 -14.47 4.55
N ALA A 30 18.63 -15.02 5.14
CA ALA A 30 17.35 -14.32 5.22
C ALA A 30 17.52 -13.01 6.03
N PRO A 31 16.96 -11.88 5.58
CA PRO A 31 17.07 -10.59 6.29
C PRO A 31 16.22 -10.51 7.56
N LEU A 32 15.19 -11.35 7.67
CA LEU A 32 14.21 -11.41 8.74
C LEU A 32 13.93 -12.85 9.13
N ASN A 33 13.40 -13.09 10.33
CA ASN A 33 12.80 -14.38 10.67
C ASN A 33 11.36 -14.44 10.14
N ALA A 34 10.87 -15.63 9.85
CA ALA A 34 9.48 -15.81 9.42
C ALA A 34 8.45 -15.26 10.42
N SER A 35 8.76 -15.29 11.73
CA SER A 35 7.89 -14.72 12.76
C SER A 35 7.85 -13.20 12.81
N ASP A 36 8.82 -12.51 12.21
CA ASP A 36 8.99 -11.06 12.32
C ASP A 36 8.36 -10.30 11.13
N VAL A 37 7.81 -11.05 10.17
CA VAL A 37 7.19 -10.46 8.96
C VAL A 37 5.71 -10.10 9.16
N ASN A 38 5.04 -10.69 10.14
CA ASN A 38 3.62 -10.44 10.42
C ASN A 38 3.41 -8.96 10.81
N ASN A 39 2.31 -8.38 10.35
CA ASN A 39 1.98 -6.97 10.52
C ASN A 39 3.01 -6.00 9.88
N SER A 40 3.85 -6.48 8.96
CA SER A 40 4.78 -5.65 8.18
C SER A 40 4.18 -5.31 6.82
N ASN A 41 4.54 -4.15 6.26
CA ASN A 41 4.15 -3.82 4.89
C ASN A 41 4.94 -4.66 3.88
N TYR A 42 4.26 -5.26 2.89
CA TYR A 42 4.91 -6.15 1.91
C TYR A 42 6.00 -5.47 1.10
N GLN A 43 5.90 -4.16 0.81
CA GLN A 43 6.91 -3.42 0.05
C GLN A 43 8.22 -3.33 0.82
N ASP A 44 8.15 -3.15 2.14
CA ASP A 44 9.32 -3.10 3.00
C ASP A 44 9.99 -4.46 3.09
N VAL A 45 9.20 -5.53 3.24
CA VAL A 45 9.70 -6.91 3.27
C VAL A 45 10.36 -7.27 1.94
N VAL A 46 9.72 -7.01 0.81
CA VAL A 46 10.28 -7.21 -0.55
C VAL A 46 11.60 -6.44 -0.72
N SER A 47 11.64 -5.18 -0.26
CA SER A 47 12.85 -4.34 -0.33
C SER A 47 14.01 -4.92 0.48
N GLN A 48 13.73 -5.45 1.68
CA GLN A 48 14.74 -6.07 2.54
C GLN A 48 15.32 -7.35 1.92
N PHE A 49 14.47 -8.22 1.37
CA PHE A 49 14.93 -9.42 0.66
C PHE A 49 15.81 -9.08 -0.55
N LYS A 50 15.39 -8.12 -1.38
CA LYS A 50 16.16 -7.65 -2.54
C LYS A 50 17.51 -7.03 -2.12
N LYS A 51 17.55 -6.23 -1.06
CA LYS A 51 18.78 -5.65 -0.51
C LYS A 51 19.74 -6.71 0.04
N SER A 52 19.23 -7.81 0.55
CA SER A 52 20.03 -8.93 1.05
C SER A 52 20.58 -9.85 -0.05
N GLY A 53 20.26 -9.56 -1.32
CA GLY A 53 20.83 -10.27 -2.47
C GLY A 53 19.91 -11.31 -3.10
N PHE A 54 18.67 -11.48 -2.63
CA PHE A 54 17.70 -12.35 -3.30
C PHE A 54 17.27 -11.75 -4.63
N THR A 55 17.41 -12.53 -5.71
CA THR A 55 17.14 -12.08 -7.09
C THR A 55 15.75 -12.47 -7.59
N ASN A 56 15.13 -13.48 -6.97
CA ASN A 56 13.84 -14.03 -7.37
C ASN A 56 12.77 -13.77 -6.28
N VAL A 57 12.42 -12.50 -6.10
CA VAL A 57 11.41 -12.07 -5.11
C VAL A 57 10.14 -11.65 -5.81
N SER A 58 9.04 -12.33 -5.51
CA SER A 58 7.70 -12.09 -6.04
C SER A 58 6.69 -11.86 -4.92
N THR A 59 5.54 -11.31 -5.28
CA THR A 59 4.43 -11.08 -4.36
C THR A 59 3.22 -11.92 -4.75
N LYS A 60 2.41 -12.29 -3.76
CA LYS A 60 1.13 -12.96 -3.93
C LYS A 60 0.07 -12.19 -3.19
N GLU A 61 -0.92 -11.70 -3.92
CA GLU A 61 -2.07 -11.02 -3.36
C GLU A 61 -3.05 -12.04 -2.75
N ILE A 62 -3.61 -11.69 -1.59
CA ILE A 62 -4.70 -12.41 -0.93
C ILE A 62 -5.87 -11.43 -0.91
N ASP A 63 -6.81 -11.63 -1.84
CA ASP A 63 -7.95 -10.74 -2.08
C ASP A 63 -9.07 -10.98 -1.05
N ASP A 64 -8.77 -10.84 0.23
CA ASP A 64 -9.68 -11.19 1.33
C ASP A 64 -10.09 -10.00 2.20
N LEU A 65 -9.56 -8.81 1.93
CA LEU A 65 -9.97 -7.61 2.66
C LEU A 65 -11.38 -7.19 2.25
N ILE A 66 -12.31 -7.30 3.19
CA ILE A 66 -13.68 -6.78 3.04
C ILE A 66 -13.79 -5.39 3.69
N ILE A 67 -13.08 -5.22 4.80
CA ILE A 67 -12.98 -3.98 5.57
C ILE A 67 -11.62 -4.04 6.27
N GLY A 68 -10.69 -3.14 5.98
CA GLY A 68 -9.34 -3.10 6.59
C GLY A 68 -9.33 -2.75 8.10
N LEU A 69 -10.13 -3.46 8.89
CA LEU A 69 -10.34 -3.19 10.32
C LEU A 69 -9.44 -4.02 11.24
N LEU A 70 -8.98 -5.18 10.79
CA LEU A 70 -8.13 -6.10 11.57
C LEU A 70 -6.83 -6.42 10.83
N THR A 71 -6.83 -6.33 9.50
CA THR A 71 -5.69 -6.57 8.63
C THR A 71 -5.61 -5.39 7.65
N GLU A 72 -4.46 -4.77 7.52
CA GLU A 72 -4.25 -3.60 6.66
C GLU A 72 -3.98 -4.02 5.21
N ASP A 73 -4.35 -3.16 4.25
CA ASP A 73 -3.98 -3.36 2.85
C ASP A 73 -2.46 -3.32 2.71
N GLY A 74 -1.90 -4.39 2.13
CA GLY A 74 -0.46 -4.58 2.02
C GLY A 74 0.19 -5.23 3.25
N GLU A 75 -0.57 -5.62 4.27
CA GLU A 75 -0.06 -6.36 5.42
C GLU A 75 0.35 -7.77 5.02
N VAL A 76 1.57 -8.17 5.43
CA VAL A 76 2.12 -9.49 5.12
C VAL A 76 1.46 -10.57 5.98
N GLU A 77 0.83 -11.53 5.31
CA GLU A 77 0.35 -12.76 5.94
C GLU A 77 1.50 -13.75 6.14
N GLU A 78 2.30 -13.96 5.10
CA GLU A 78 3.30 -15.02 5.09
C GLU A 78 4.43 -14.71 4.09
N VAL A 79 5.64 -15.11 4.43
CA VAL A 79 6.76 -15.18 3.48
C VAL A 79 7.24 -16.61 3.38
N SER A 80 7.47 -17.09 2.15
CA SER A 80 8.12 -18.37 1.92
C SER A 80 9.41 -18.23 1.11
N ILE A 81 10.43 -18.99 1.48
CA ILE A 81 11.71 -19.09 0.76
C ILE A 81 11.87 -20.52 0.25
N GLY A 82 11.77 -20.74 -1.06
CA GLY A 82 11.78 -22.07 -1.63
C GLY A 82 10.60 -22.96 -1.20
N GLY A 83 9.51 -22.33 -0.71
CA GLY A 83 8.34 -23.02 -0.16
C GLY A 83 8.41 -23.28 1.36
N ASP A 84 9.52 -22.94 2.03
CA ASP A 84 9.64 -23.01 3.49
C ASP A 84 9.16 -21.70 4.12
N THR A 85 8.20 -21.80 5.04
CA THR A 85 7.61 -20.68 5.80
C THR A 85 8.13 -20.59 7.25
N SER A 86 9.13 -21.40 7.61
CA SER A 86 9.67 -21.50 8.98
C SER A 86 11.12 -21.03 9.07
N PHE A 87 11.60 -20.23 8.14
CA PHE A 87 12.99 -19.77 8.05
C PHE A 87 13.36 -18.76 9.15
N SER A 88 14.68 -18.69 9.39
CA SER A 88 15.29 -17.73 10.31
C SER A 88 16.47 -16.98 9.66
N THR A 89 16.93 -15.92 10.29
CA THR A 89 18.11 -15.15 9.83
C THR A 89 19.41 -15.94 9.85
N SER A 90 19.46 -17.11 10.50
CA SER A 90 20.60 -18.03 10.48
C SER A 90 20.60 -18.95 9.25
N ASP A 91 19.50 -19.07 8.55
CA ASP A 91 19.35 -19.96 7.40
C ASP A 91 19.94 -19.32 6.15
N ALA A 92 20.64 -20.15 5.35
CA ALA A 92 21.37 -19.73 4.17
C ALA A 92 20.80 -20.36 2.90
N PHE A 93 20.43 -19.54 1.95
CA PHE A 93 19.73 -19.89 0.71
C PHE A 93 20.56 -19.52 -0.52
N ALA A 94 20.25 -20.11 -1.66
CA ALA A 94 20.77 -19.66 -2.93
C ALA A 94 20.13 -18.30 -3.29
N ALA A 95 20.89 -17.42 -3.92
CA ALA A 95 20.41 -16.06 -4.26
C ALA A 95 19.19 -16.03 -5.21
N ASP A 96 19.03 -17.07 -6.00
CA ASP A 96 17.96 -17.25 -7.00
C ASP A 96 16.77 -18.07 -6.50
N VAL A 97 16.80 -18.53 -5.24
CA VAL A 97 15.68 -19.28 -4.67
C VAL A 97 14.40 -18.42 -4.71
N PRO A 98 13.24 -18.99 -5.08
CA PRO A 98 12.00 -18.23 -5.08
C PRO A 98 11.64 -17.74 -3.66
N VAL A 99 11.46 -16.44 -3.52
CA VAL A 99 10.86 -15.80 -2.34
C VAL A 99 9.48 -15.31 -2.73
N VAL A 100 8.46 -15.73 -2.00
CA VAL A 100 7.08 -15.29 -2.20
C VAL A 100 6.60 -14.57 -0.95
N VAL A 101 6.22 -13.30 -1.09
CA VAL A 101 5.62 -12.48 -0.03
C VAL A 101 4.13 -12.44 -0.28
N SER A 102 3.35 -13.14 0.56
CA SER A 102 1.89 -13.13 0.52
C SER A 102 1.36 -12.01 1.41
N PHE A 103 0.47 -11.18 0.89
CA PHE A 103 -0.07 -10.04 1.61
C PHE A 103 -1.56 -9.85 1.32
N HIS A 104 -2.27 -9.29 2.29
CA HIS A 104 -3.69 -9.00 2.20
C HIS A 104 -3.94 -7.76 1.33
N THR A 105 -4.96 -7.82 0.49
CA THR A 105 -5.41 -6.69 -0.33
C THR A 105 -6.90 -6.80 -0.64
N PHE A 106 -7.46 -5.72 -1.16
CA PHE A 106 -8.85 -5.71 -1.62
C PHE A 106 -9.01 -6.46 -2.94
N PRO A 107 -10.14 -7.20 -3.14
CA PRO A 107 -10.42 -7.89 -4.39
C PRO A 107 -10.38 -6.95 -5.59
N LYS A 108 -9.56 -7.29 -6.59
CA LYS A 108 -9.53 -6.57 -7.87
C LYS A 108 -10.78 -6.88 -8.67
N GLN A 109 -11.57 -5.87 -9.03
CA GLN A 109 -12.63 -6.04 -10.02
C GLN A 109 -12.02 -6.28 -11.40
N ASP A 110 -12.29 -7.44 -11.98
CA ASP A 110 -11.92 -7.78 -13.36
C ASP A 110 -12.51 -6.78 -14.34
N SER A 111 -11.67 -5.89 -14.83
CA SER A 111 -12.00 -5.02 -15.97
C SER A 111 -11.98 -5.83 -17.25
N THR A 112 -13.07 -6.50 -17.58
CA THR A 112 -13.24 -7.07 -18.91
C THR A 112 -13.45 -5.93 -19.91
N THR A 113 -12.46 -5.76 -20.75
CA THR A 113 -12.41 -4.83 -21.88
C THR A 113 -13.60 -5.05 -22.82
N ALA A 114 -14.44 -4.04 -23.02
CA ALA A 114 -15.28 -3.93 -24.20
C ALA A 114 -15.23 -2.48 -24.69
N ASP A 115 -14.80 -2.37 -25.95
CA ASP A 115 -14.64 -1.20 -26.80
C ASP A 115 -15.97 -0.44 -26.99
N PRO A 116 -15.98 0.89 -27.04
CA PRO A 116 -17.20 1.69 -27.08
C PRO A 116 -17.66 2.00 -28.50
N SER A 117 -18.94 1.88 -28.73
CA SER A 117 -19.62 2.61 -29.81
C SER A 117 -20.92 3.20 -29.31
N PRO A 118 -21.27 4.44 -29.71
CA PRO A 118 -22.24 5.28 -29.01
C PRO A 118 -23.65 5.14 -29.52
N SER A 119 -24.64 5.13 -28.65
CA SER A 119 -25.96 5.66 -28.98
C SER A 119 -26.81 5.96 -27.76
N ALA A 120 -27.41 7.12 -27.80
CA ALA A 120 -28.27 7.73 -26.81
C ALA A 120 -29.56 6.96 -26.52
N ALA A 121 -30.06 7.03 -25.30
CA ALA A 121 -31.44 7.44 -24.96
C ALA A 121 -31.75 7.20 -23.48
N GLU A 122 -32.47 8.12 -22.92
CA GLU A 122 -32.90 8.32 -21.55
C GLU A 122 -33.80 7.20 -20.98
N GLY A 123 -33.73 7.04 -19.63
CA GLY A 123 -34.74 6.36 -18.83
C GLY A 123 -34.17 5.97 -17.44
N PRO A 124 -34.90 6.28 -16.36
CA PRO A 124 -34.36 6.08 -15.01
C PRO A 124 -34.38 4.61 -14.63
N SER A 125 -33.24 4.08 -14.29
CA SER A 125 -33.11 2.75 -13.66
C SER A 125 -32.14 2.83 -12.50
N ASP A 126 -32.76 2.60 -11.38
CA ASP A 126 -32.14 2.12 -10.14
C ASP A 126 -31.11 1.02 -10.44
N SER A 127 -29.85 1.30 -10.23
CA SER A 127 -28.83 0.26 -10.29
C SER A 127 -27.65 0.65 -9.44
N SER A 128 -27.52 -0.07 -8.35
CA SER A 128 -26.32 -0.18 -7.51
C SER A 128 -25.13 -0.70 -8.34
N ALA A 129 -24.58 0.17 -9.19
CA ALA A 129 -23.23 0.00 -9.69
C ALA A 129 -22.33 0.70 -8.65
N LEU A 130 -21.48 -0.05 -7.96
CA LEU A 130 -20.46 0.48 -7.08
C LEU A 130 -19.58 1.44 -7.91
N ASN A 131 -19.86 2.72 -7.78
CA ASN A 131 -19.14 3.77 -8.48
C ASN A 131 -17.77 3.88 -7.81
N THR A 132 -16.73 3.35 -8.44
CA THR A 132 -15.32 3.35 -7.98
C THR A 132 -14.67 4.74 -8.06
N GLN A 133 -15.39 5.74 -8.56
CA GLN A 133 -14.89 7.11 -8.61
C GLN A 133 -14.91 7.75 -7.23
N ASN A 134 -13.83 8.47 -6.88
CA ASN A 134 -13.79 9.29 -5.68
C ASN A 134 -14.97 10.25 -5.63
N ILE A 135 -15.55 10.42 -4.45
CA ILE A 135 -16.59 11.41 -4.20
C ILE A 135 -15.91 12.77 -4.08
N THR A 136 -16.28 13.69 -4.96
CA THR A 136 -15.73 15.04 -4.98
C THR A 136 -16.87 16.06 -4.87
N VAL A 137 -16.54 17.29 -4.57
CA VAL A 137 -17.51 18.42 -4.59
C VAL A 137 -18.12 18.64 -5.96
N ASP A 138 -17.49 18.17 -7.05
CA ASP A 138 -17.98 18.34 -8.41
C ASP A 138 -18.96 17.25 -8.84
N ASN A 139 -18.83 16.04 -8.30
CA ASN A 139 -19.64 14.89 -8.72
C ASN A 139 -20.68 14.45 -7.68
N ASN A 140 -20.69 15.08 -6.48
CA ASN A 140 -21.62 14.73 -5.41
C ASN A 140 -22.14 15.98 -4.69
N GLU A 141 -23.43 16.25 -4.87
CA GLU A 141 -24.08 17.45 -4.31
C GLU A 141 -24.19 17.39 -2.77
N GLU A 142 -24.38 16.19 -2.20
CA GLU A 142 -24.43 16.00 -0.73
C GLU A 142 -23.06 16.30 -0.10
N PHE A 143 -21.98 15.85 -0.75
CA PHE A 143 -20.63 16.13 -0.30
C PHE A 143 -20.30 17.63 -0.43
N ARG A 144 -20.69 18.25 -1.56
CA ARG A 144 -20.55 19.70 -1.74
C ARG A 144 -21.25 20.46 -0.62
N ALA A 145 -22.54 20.15 -0.38
CA ALA A 145 -23.32 20.80 0.66
C ALA A 145 -22.69 20.62 2.05
N LEU A 146 -22.12 19.45 2.32
CA LEU A 146 -21.43 19.15 3.58
C LEU A 146 -20.15 19.99 3.76
N ILE A 147 -19.33 20.10 2.71
CA ILE A 147 -18.05 20.82 2.72
C ILE A 147 -18.28 22.34 2.79
N GLU A 148 -19.28 22.87 2.07
CA GLU A 148 -19.57 24.32 2.00
C GLU A 148 -20.40 24.82 3.18
N SER A 149 -20.98 23.93 3.99
CA SER A 149 -21.73 24.33 5.18
C SER A 149 -20.81 25.01 6.19
N PRO A 150 -21.17 26.17 6.74
CA PRO A 150 -20.39 26.80 7.81
C PRO A 150 -20.26 25.90 9.05
N GLU A 151 -21.33 25.20 9.40
CA GLU A 151 -21.38 24.29 10.55
C GLU A 151 -22.44 23.21 10.26
N PRO A 152 -22.07 22.07 9.65
CA PRO A 152 -23.02 21.01 9.38
C PRO A 152 -23.49 20.38 10.69
N ASP A 153 -24.79 20.15 10.81
CA ASP A 153 -25.34 19.48 11.98
C ASP A 153 -25.01 17.99 12.01
N ASN A 154 -25.01 17.39 13.20
CA ASN A 154 -24.66 15.99 13.39
C ASN A 154 -25.50 15.03 12.55
N ALA A 155 -26.80 15.29 12.38
CA ALA A 155 -27.70 14.43 11.63
C ALA A 155 -27.32 14.42 10.13
N THR A 156 -26.97 15.55 9.57
CA THR A 156 -26.51 15.67 8.17
C THR A 156 -25.20 14.87 7.97
N VAL A 157 -24.22 15.02 8.90
CA VAL A 157 -22.97 14.27 8.82
C VAL A 157 -23.20 12.75 8.99
N GLU A 158 -24.05 12.34 9.94
CA GLU A 158 -24.40 10.92 10.15
C GLU A 158 -25.07 10.31 8.91
N GLN A 159 -25.99 11.02 8.28
CA GLN A 159 -26.66 10.56 7.05
C GLN A 159 -25.65 10.39 5.91
N PHE A 160 -24.77 11.36 5.72
CA PHE A 160 -23.72 11.27 4.72
C PHE A 160 -22.82 10.06 4.95
N VAL A 161 -22.30 9.91 6.18
CA VAL A 161 -21.42 8.77 6.53
C VAL A 161 -22.17 7.44 6.40
N SER A 162 -23.42 7.34 6.84
CA SER A 162 -24.22 6.12 6.70
C SER A 162 -24.38 5.67 5.24
N LYS A 163 -24.46 6.65 4.33
CA LYS A 163 -24.63 6.39 2.88
C LYS A 163 -23.32 6.07 2.18
N TYR A 164 -22.23 6.68 2.60
CA TYR A 164 -20.97 6.66 1.88
C TYR A 164 -19.79 6.02 2.64
N LYS A 165 -20.04 5.40 3.80
CA LYS A 165 -19.00 4.67 4.54
C LYS A 165 -18.28 3.66 3.66
N GLY A 166 -16.95 3.59 3.76
CA GLY A 166 -16.09 2.75 2.92
C GLY A 166 -15.85 3.31 1.50
N ARG A 167 -16.42 4.50 1.19
CA ARG A 167 -16.15 5.20 -0.07
C ARG A 167 -15.05 6.23 0.13
N THR A 168 -14.30 6.47 -0.93
CA THR A 168 -13.24 7.47 -0.95
C THR A 168 -13.80 8.84 -1.30
N ILE A 169 -13.45 9.85 -0.49
CA ILE A 169 -13.69 11.27 -0.77
C ILE A 169 -12.40 11.95 -1.19
N GLU A 170 -12.53 12.99 -2.01
CA GLU A 170 -11.39 13.78 -2.49
C GLU A 170 -11.73 15.27 -2.34
N PHE A 171 -10.89 16.01 -1.65
CA PHE A 171 -11.10 17.42 -1.34
C PHE A 171 -9.81 18.15 -0.98
N ASP A 172 -9.85 19.45 -1.08
CA ASP A 172 -8.84 20.33 -0.55
C ASP A 172 -9.12 20.64 0.92
N GLY A 173 -8.11 20.47 1.76
CA GLY A 173 -8.22 20.71 3.19
C GLY A 173 -6.95 21.31 3.79
N ASN A 174 -7.02 21.56 5.08
CA ASN A 174 -5.89 22.07 5.85
C ASN A 174 -5.77 21.33 7.18
N VAL A 175 -4.55 21.25 7.68
CA VAL A 175 -4.27 20.71 9.02
C VAL A 175 -4.50 21.80 10.05
N ALA A 176 -5.55 21.65 10.85
CA ALA A 176 -5.88 22.57 11.92
C ALA A 176 -5.09 22.30 13.19
N ASP A 177 -4.85 21.02 13.50
CA ASP A 177 -4.06 20.62 14.67
C ASP A 177 -3.41 19.26 14.47
N VAL A 178 -2.30 19.02 15.17
CA VAL A 178 -1.57 17.76 15.19
C VAL A 178 -1.19 17.44 16.63
N ILE A 179 -1.75 16.37 17.18
CA ILE A 179 -1.46 15.94 18.54
C ILE A 179 -0.89 14.50 18.55
N PRO A 180 0.10 14.21 19.42
CA PRO A 180 0.57 12.85 19.58
C PRO A 180 -0.55 11.90 19.96
N TYR A 181 -0.63 10.76 19.28
CA TYR A 181 -1.60 9.73 19.62
C TYR A 181 -1.16 9.02 20.89
N LYS A 182 -1.95 9.14 21.97
CA LYS A 182 -1.62 8.57 23.30
C LYS A 182 -0.19 8.94 23.76
N SER A 183 0.64 7.93 24.03
CA SER A 183 2.05 8.11 24.43
C SER A 183 3.06 7.89 23.32
N TYR A 184 2.60 7.69 22.09
CA TYR A 184 3.48 7.46 20.94
C TYR A 184 4.19 8.74 20.50
N LYS A 185 5.43 8.60 20.03
CA LYS A 185 6.24 9.73 19.53
C LYS A 185 6.20 9.85 18.01
N THR A 186 5.72 8.81 17.33
CA THR A 186 5.74 8.69 15.87
C THR A 186 4.34 8.56 15.26
N ARG A 187 3.30 8.52 16.11
CA ARG A 187 1.91 8.42 15.67
C ARG A 187 1.12 9.61 16.20
N PHE A 188 0.23 10.14 15.38
CA PHE A 188 -0.44 11.40 15.61
C PHE A 188 -1.91 11.32 15.24
N ASP A 189 -2.70 12.16 15.87
CA ASP A 189 -4.04 12.53 15.43
C ASP A 189 -3.95 13.86 14.67
N PHE A 190 -4.47 13.90 13.45
CA PHE A 190 -4.57 15.12 12.65
C PHE A 190 -6.02 15.60 12.62
N LEU A 191 -6.26 16.82 13.05
CA LEU A 191 -7.52 17.52 12.85
C LEU A 191 -7.45 18.30 11.53
N ILE A 192 -8.44 18.07 10.66
CA ILE A 192 -8.46 18.60 9.31
C ILE A 192 -9.78 19.32 9.08
N TYR A 193 -9.71 20.50 8.48
CA TYR A 193 -10.86 21.24 7.97
C TYR A 193 -10.81 21.37 6.45
N PRO A 194 -11.98 21.45 5.77
CA PRO A 194 -12.03 21.77 4.36
C PRO A 194 -11.42 23.13 4.02
N GLY A 195 -10.91 23.24 2.80
CA GLY A 195 -10.37 24.50 2.25
C GLY A 195 -9.01 24.89 2.79
N ASP A 196 -8.61 26.13 2.51
CA ASP A 196 -7.32 26.66 2.92
C ASP A 196 -7.30 27.07 4.40
N TYR A 197 -6.14 26.93 5.01
CA TYR A 197 -5.97 27.28 6.42
C TYR A 197 -6.32 28.74 6.70
N ASN A 198 -7.21 28.93 7.68
CA ASN A 198 -7.57 30.25 8.19
C ASN A 198 -7.71 30.18 9.72
N PRO A 199 -6.82 30.83 10.49
CA PRO A 199 -6.86 30.77 11.94
C PRO A 199 -8.11 31.43 12.58
N ASN A 200 -8.88 32.20 11.82
CA ASN A 200 -10.04 32.93 12.31
C ASN A 200 -11.39 32.35 11.86
N SER A 201 -11.38 31.37 10.99
CA SER A 201 -12.62 30.79 10.42
C SER A 201 -12.42 29.36 10.00
N THR A 202 -13.37 28.51 10.35
CA THR A 202 -13.48 27.12 9.88
C THR A 202 -14.86 26.94 9.25
N HIS A 203 -14.96 26.02 8.30
CA HIS A 203 -16.23 25.60 7.71
C HIS A 203 -16.18 24.11 7.40
N GLY A 204 -17.34 23.54 7.10
CA GLY A 204 -17.46 22.11 6.84
C GLY A 204 -17.35 21.22 8.09
N PRO A 205 -17.34 19.94 7.91
CA PRO A 205 -17.18 18.99 9.01
C PRO A 205 -15.74 18.97 9.52
N SER A 206 -15.58 18.61 10.79
CA SER A 206 -14.27 18.33 11.37
C SER A 206 -13.85 16.91 10.99
N PHE A 207 -12.86 16.78 10.15
CA PHE A 207 -12.26 15.50 9.79
C PHE A 207 -11.12 15.13 10.74
N LYS A 208 -10.90 13.83 10.91
CA LYS A 208 -9.81 13.33 11.74
C LYS A 208 -9.12 12.14 11.07
N PHE A 209 -7.80 12.22 10.91
CA PHE A 209 -6.95 11.05 10.81
C PHE A 209 -6.50 10.68 12.22
N SER A 210 -6.67 9.43 12.61
CA SER A 210 -6.37 9.00 13.97
C SER A 210 -5.34 7.88 13.98
N ASP A 211 -4.34 7.99 14.87
CA ASP A 211 -3.28 6.98 15.01
C ASP A 211 -2.43 6.82 13.73
N VAL A 212 -2.10 7.92 13.07
CA VAL A 212 -1.40 7.96 11.78
C VAL A 212 0.06 8.33 11.99
N ALA A 213 0.98 7.54 11.44
CA ALA A 213 2.36 7.95 11.32
C ALA A 213 2.55 8.82 10.06
N TYR A 214 3.68 9.51 9.97
CA TYR A 214 3.92 10.43 8.85
C TYR A 214 3.89 9.74 7.47
N TYR A 215 4.38 8.51 7.39
CA TYR A 215 4.36 7.72 6.15
C TYR A 215 2.96 7.22 5.77
N ASP A 216 2.05 7.04 6.74
CA ASP A 216 0.67 6.63 6.49
C ASP A 216 -0.15 7.74 5.79
N LEU A 217 0.35 8.97 5.77
CA LEU A 217 -0.25 10.06 4.99
C LEU A 217 -0.11 9.87 3.47
N HIS A 218 0.72 8.92 3.03
CA HIS A 218 0.98 8.62 1.61
C HIS A 218 1.24 9.89 0.79
N LEU A 219 2.17 10.72 1.28
CA LEU A 219 2.48 12.00 0.68
C LEU A 219 3.02 11.86 -0.74
N THR A 220 2.46 12.61 -1.65
CA THR A 220 2.84 12.64 -3.06
C THR A 220 3.22 14.06 -3.50
N GLY A 221 3.87 14.17 -4.66
CA GLY A 221 4.29 15.45 -5.23
C GLY A 221 5.80 15.64 -5.28
N ASN A 222 6.23 16.80 -5.78
CA ASN A 222 7.65 17.05 -6.05
C ASN A 222 8.42 17.62 -4.83
N ASN A 223 7.72 18.15 -3.83
CA ASN A 223 8.30 18.78 -2.64
C ASN A 223 7.64 18.20 -1.40
N ILE A 224 7.94 16.94 -1.10
CA ILE A 224 7.43 16.28 0.11
C ILE A 224 8.22 16.83 1.31
N PRO A 225 7.57 17.52 2.27
CA PRO A 225 8.24 18.04 3.44
C PRO A 225 8.59 16.92 4.43
N ASP A 226 9.57 17.16 5.30
CA ASP A 226 9.96 16.21 6.34
C ASP A 226 8.90 16.03 7.45
N SER A 227 7.94 16.94 7.53
CA SER A 227 6.82 16.88 8.50
C SER A 227 5.63 17.68 8.02
N ILE A 228 4.44 17.26 8.43
CA ILE A 228 3.19 17.99 8.25
C ILE A 228 2.76 18.57 9.61
N GLY A 229 2.38 19.81 9.64
CA GLY A 229 1.98 20.49 10.85
C GLY A 229 0.79 21.42 10.66
N THR A 230 0.36 22.02 11.75
CA THR A 230 -0.74 23.00 11.76
C THR A 230 -0.51 24.13 10.75
N GLY A 231 -1.53 24.44 9.97
CA GLY A 231 -1.50 25.45 8.92
C GLY A 231 -1.13 24.92 7.54
N GLN A 232 -0.77 23.65 7.42
CA GLN A 232 -0.43 23.04 6.14
C GLN A 232 -1.69 22.77 5.31
N ASN A 233 -1.72 23.31 4.09
CA ASN A 233 -2.75 23.01 3.11
C ASN A 233 -2.43 21.72 2.36
N LEU A 234 -3.42 20.85 2.20
CA LEU A 234 -3.32 19.56 1.60
C LEU A 234 -4.42 19.33 0.56
N HIS A 235 -4.11 18.62 -0.48
CA HIS A 235 -5.10 17.93 -1.29
C HIS A 235 -5.19 16.49 -0.79
N ILE A 236 -6.39 16.05 -0.44
CA ILE A 236 -6.63 14.85 0.36
C ILE A 236 -7.53 13.91 -0.42
N VAL A 237 -7.10 12.67 -0.52
CA VAL A 237 -7.91 11.51 -0.90
C VAL A 237 -7.94 10.58 0.29
N ALA A 238 -9.12 10.31 0.83
CA ALA A 238 -9.26 9.52 2.06
C ALA A 238 -10.56 8.73 2.09
N GLU A 239 -10.56 7.59 2.76
CA GLU A 239 -11.73 6.74 2.95
C GLU A 239 -12.56 7.19 4.15
N ILE A 240 -13.88 7.10 4.02
CA ILE A 240 -14.83 7.42 5.09
C ILE A 240 -14.94 6.22 6.03
N ILE A 241 -14.49 6.37 7.27
CA ILE A 241 -14.51 5.29 8.27
C ILE A 241 -15.74 5.36 9.16
N GLU A 242 -15.92 6.42 9.91
CA GLU A 242 -17.04 6.58 10.85
C GLU A 242 -17.26 8.03 11.25
N TYR A 243 -18.45 8.33 11.76
CA TYR A 243 -18.73 9.59 12.43
C TYR A 243 -19.00 9.36 13.92
N LYS A 244 -18.31 10.10 14.77
CA LYS A 244 -18.54 10.09 16.22
C LYS A 244 -19.27 11.37 16.63
N SER A 245 -20.59 11.32 16.65
CA SER A 245 -21.44 12.49 16.87
C SER A 245 -21.21 13.18 18.22
N ILE A 246 -20.85 12.43 19.28
CA ILE A 246 -20.49 13.01 20.58
C ILE A 246 -19.26 13.92 20.49
N GLN A 247 -18.33 13.59 19.58
CA GLN A 247 -17.10 14.36 19.37
C GLN A 247 -17.23 15.36 18.23
N GLY A 248 -18.25 15.21 17.38
CA GLY A 248 -18.39 15.99 16.15
C GLY A 248 -17.31 15.70 15.12
N LEU A 249 -16.72 14.50 15.13
CA LEU A 249 -15.58 14.14 14.31
C LEU A 249 -15.93 13.05 13.29
N LEU A 250 -15.63 13.32 12.02
CA LEU A 250 -15.70 12.36 10.92
C LEU A 250 -14.30 11.77 10.73
N TYR A 251 -14.17 10.48 11.04
CA TYR A 251 -12.91 9.75 10.93
C TYR A 251 -12.69 9.30 9.50
N LEU A 252 -11.50 9.57 9.01
CA LEU A 252 -11.05 9.21 7.67
C LEU A 252 -9.72 8.44 7.76
N GLU A 253 -9.51 7.56 6.78
CA GLU A 253 -8.22 6.90 6.55
C GLU A 253 -7.54 7.52 5.32
N PRO A 254 -6.30 8.02 5.42
CA PRO A 254 -5.61 8.63 4.28
C PRO A 254 -5.25 7.59 3.22
N VAL A 255 -5.69 7.83 1.97
CA VAL A 255 -5.32 7.02 0.80
C VAL A 255 -4.16 7.68 0.05
N THR A 256 -4.24 8.98 -0.16
CA THR A 256 -3.19 9.79 -0.77
C THR A 256 -3.34 11.23 -0.34
N THR A 257 -2.25 11.86 0.01
CA THR A 257 -2.23 13.31 0.27
C THR A 257 -1.14 14.00 -0.54
N SER A 258 -1.34 15.26 -0.89
CA SER A 258 -0.29 16.09 -1.46
C SER A 258 -0.31 17.48 -0.86
N VAL A 259 0.86 18.09 -0.71
CA VAL A 259 1.00 19.44 -0.19
C VAL A 259 0.62 20.44 -1.27
N ARG A 260 -0.17 21.44 -0.89
CA ARG A 260 -0.62 22.54 -1.76
C ARG A 260 0.13 23.82 -1.48
#